data_e17f42bb18c19aec306124ebd4c120ba
#
_entry.id   e17f42bb18c19aec306124ebd4c120ba
#
_cell.length_a   1.000
_cell.length_b   1.000
_cell.length_c   1.000
_cell.angle_alpha   90.00
_cell.angle_beta   90.00
_cell.angle_gamma   90.00
#
_symmetry.space_group_name_H-M   'P 1'
#
loop_
_entity.id
_entity.type
_entity.pdbx_description
1 polymer ?
#
loop_
_entity_poly.entity_id
_entity_poly.type
_entity_poly.pdbx_seq_one_letter_code
_entity_poly.pdbx_strand_id
1 'polypeptide(L)'
;MIHIIGTCHSLQVWTDAIRNGESLDARKESVEAFESYLVEVARLLKADMIAEEASGEWVAARGHGAYSVAKGVATRMGIQHLFCDPDTGQRRTIGLKVGEELRTHAMTVSKETRREWTEVHDAEVKKQFSTREAVWFERLEGCEPNNRSIIFVCGADHVNTFKAALDAKKNLASIRCRCWTKGA
;
A
#
# COMPACT_ATOMS: atom_id res chain seq x y z
N MET A 1 -14.41 -2.89 11.39
CA MET A 1 -14.76 -2.38 10.03
C MET A 1 -13.50 -1.92 9.33
N ILE A 2 -13.30 -2.28 8.04
CA ILE A 2 -12.12 -1.86 7.27
C ILE A 2 -12.54 -0.88 6.17
N HIS A 3 -11.85 0.27 6.11
CA HIS A 3 -12.03 1.30 5.09
C HIS A 3 -10.79 1.34 4.20
N ILE A 4 -10.91 1.04 2.91
CA ILE A 4 -9.78 1.00 1.98
C ILE A 4 -9.63 2.36 1.30
N ILE A 5 -8.41 2.90 1.32
CA ILE A 5 -8.01 4.11 0.60
C ILE A 5 -6.93 3.72 -0.41
N GLY A 6 -7.26 3.82 -1.69
CA GLY A 6 -6.29 3.65 -2.78
C GLY A 6 -5.55 4.95 -3.07
N THR A 7 -4.25 4.88 -3.25
CA THR A 7 -3.42 6.03 -3.63
C THR A 7 -2.22 5.59 -4.48
N CYS A 8 -1.46 6.52 -5.02
CA CYS A 8 -0.20 6.17 -5.66
C CYS A 8 0.90 5.94 -4.61
N HIS A 9 1.81 5.00 -4.88
CA HIS A 9 2.89 4.67 -3.93
C HIS A 9 3.82 5.85 -3.61
N SER A 10 3.92 6.84 -4.50
CA SER A 10 4.70 8.06 -4.24
C SER A 10 4.15 8.91 -3.10
N LEU A 11 2.87 8.76 -2.76
CA LEU A 11 2.22 9.47 -1.66
C LEU A 11 2.25 8.67 -0.34
N GLN A 12 2.50 7.37 -0.40
CA GLN A 12 2.59 6.53 0.81
C GLN A 12 3.88 6.78 1.59
N VAL A 13 4.99 7.07 0.89
CA VAL A 13 6.29 7.31 1.51
C VAL A 13 6.88 8.62 1.04
N TRP A 14 7.12 9.52 2.00
CA TRP A 14 7.91 10.70 1.76
C TRP A 14 9.38 10.34 1.55
N THR A 15 10.03 11.01 0.61
CA THR A 15 11.49 10.98 0.39
C THR A 15 11.89 12.25 -0.35
N ASP A 16 13.06 12.79 -0.03
CA ASP A 16 13.65 13.94 -0.74
C ASP A 16 14.15 13.57 -2.15
N ALA A 17 14.15 12.29 -2.51
CA ALA A 17 14.52 11.84 -3.84
C ALA A 17 13.46 12.23 -4.87
N ILE A 18 13.82 13.13 -5.77
CA ILE A 18 12.99 13.54 -6.90
C ILE A 18 13.01 12.44 -7.96
N ARG A 19 11.85 12.05 -8.46
CA ARG A 19 11.71 11.10 -9.57
C ARG A 19 10.94 11.73 -10.71
N ASN A 20 11.34 11.42 -11.93
CA ASN A 20 10.58 11.73 -13.15
C ASN A 20 10.25 13.22 -13.40
N GLY A 21 11.13 14.15 -13.00
CA GLY A 21 10.93 15.58 -13.30
C GLY A 21 9.86 16.29 -12.45
N GLU A 22 9.30 15.63 -11.45
CA GLU A 22 8.42 16.25 -10.45
C GLU A 22 9.24 17.25 -9.60
N SER A 23 8.70 18.45 -9.36
CA SER A 23 9.37 19.37 -8.43
C SER A 23 9.16 18.90 -6.99
N LEU A 24 10.16 19.15 -6.13
CA LEU A 24 10.08 18.83 -4.70
C LEU A 24 8.88 19.53 -4.04
N ASP A 25 8.61 20.77 -4.42
CA ASP A 25 7.50 21.55 -3.88
C ASP A 25 6.13 20.96 -4.27
N ALA A 26 5.93 20.59 -5.53
CA ALA A 26 4.69 19.97 -5.98
C ALA A 26 4.43 18.62 -5.29
N ARG A 27 5.50 17.87 -5.05
CA ARG A 27 5.42 16.61 -4.28
C ARG A 27 5.06 16.86 -2.83
N LYS A 28 5.69 17.85 -2.20
CA LYS A 28 5.41 18.25 -0.82
C LYS A 28 3.95 18.64 -0.65
N GLU A 29 3.43 19.51 -1.51
CA GLU A 29 2.02 19.89 -1.51
C GLU A 29 1.09 18.68 -1.63
N SER A 30 1.44 17.73 -2.50
CA SER A 30 0.62 16.52 -2.71
C SER A 30 0.61 15.61 -1.49
N VAL A 31 1.75 15.45 -0.82
CA VAL A 31 1.87 14.66 0.42
C VAL A 31 1.13 15.35 1.57
N GLU A 32 1.28 16.68 1.74
CA GLU A 32 0.57 17.45 2.76
C GLU A 32 -0.96 17.40 2.56
N ALA A 33 -1.42 17.45 1.32
CA ALA A 33 -2.83 17.29 1.00
C ALA A 33 -3.33 15.87 1.34
N PHE A 34 -2.53 14.84 1.05
CA PHE A 34 -2.86 13.46 1.40
C PHE A 34 -2.85 13.22 2.91
N GLU A 35 -1.88 13.79 3.64
CA GLU A 35 -1.85 13.76 5.11
C GLU A 35 -3.12 14.38 5.71
N SER A 36 -3.50 15.56 5.22
CA SER A 36 -4.69 16.29 5.67
C SER A 36 -5.95 15.47 5.43
N TYR A 37 -6.06 14.87 4.25
CA TYR A 37 -7.17 13.96 3.91
C TYR A 37 -7.23 12.76 4.85
N LEU A 38 -6.10 12.10 5.12
CA LEU A 38 -6.06 10.96 6.05
C LEU A 38 -6.48 11.35 7.47
N VAL A 39 -6.04 12.51 7.96
CA VAL A 39 -6.46 13.04 9.28
C VAL A 39 -7.96 13.26 9.33
N GLU A 40 -8.53 13.88 8.29
CA GLU A 40 -9.97 14.14 8.21
C GLU A 40 -10.77 12.84 8.20
N VAL A 41 -10.39 11.91 7.34
CA VAL A 41 -11.06 10.60 7.24
C VAL A 41 -10.94 9.80 8.54
N ALA A 42 -9.76 9.82 9.19
CA ALA A 42 -9.56 9.11 10.44
C ALA A 42 -10.43 9.68 11.57
N ARG A 43 -10.60 11.00 11.63
CA ARG A 43 -11.52 11.64 12.57
C ARG A 43 -12.99 11.30 12.29
N LEU A 44 -13.39 11.40 11.01
CA LEU A 44 -14.78 11.12 10.59
C LEU A 44 -15.19 9.68 10.90
N LEU A 45 -14.27 8.74 10.67
CA LEU A 45 -14.50 7.31 10.89
C LEU A 45 -14.24 6.87 12.33
N LYS A 46 -13.74 7.77 13.19
CA LYS A 46 -13.25 7.45 14.53
C LYS A 46 -12.30 6.25 14.48
N ALA A 47 -11.31 6.33 13.59
CA ALA A 47 -10.40 5.23 13.35
C ALA A 47 -9.53 4.93 14.57
N ASP A 48 -9.38 3.65 14.88
CA ASP A 48 -8.51 3.15 15.95
C ASP A 48 -7.11 2.81 15.42
N MET A 49 -7.01 2.61 14.09
CA MET A 49 -5.79 2.17 13.44
C MET A 49 -5.71 2.68 11.99
N ILE A 50 -4.49 3.01 11.55
CA ILE A 50 -4.15 3.11 10.13
C ILE A 50 -3.17 1.98 9.80
N ALA A 51 -3.56 1.13 8.87
CA ALA A 51 -2.73 0.08 8.31
C ALA A 51 -2.35 0.45 6.86
N GLU A 52 -1.23 -0.07 6.35
CA GLU A 52 -0.80 0.29 5.00
C GLU A 52 -0.08 -0.83 4.25
N GLU A 53 -0.17 -0.78 2.91
CA GLU A 53 0.63 -1.57 1.97
C GLU A 53 2.07 -1.06 1.94
N ALA A 54 2.79 -1.20 3.03
CA ALA A 54 4.21 -0.92 3.13
C ALA A 54 4.85 -1.87 4.13
N SER A 55 6.18 -1.98 4.07
CA SER A 55 7.00 -2.58 5.12
C SER A 55 7.97 -1.54 5.68
N GLY A 56 8.39 -1.72 6.92
CA GLY A 56 9.40 -0.85 7.52
C GLY A 56 10.72 -0.87 6.73
N GLU A 57 11.11 -2.04 6.20
CA GLU A 57 12.26 -2.20 5.32
C GLU A 57 12.12 -1.37 4.04
N TRP A 58 10.95 -1.42 3.40
CA TRP A 58 10.70 -0.64 2.18
C TRP A 58 10.77 0.87 2.41
N VAL A 59 10.27 1.35 3.54
CA VAL A 59 10.39 2.77 3.92
C VAL A 59 11.85 3.14 4.16
N ALA A 60 12.58 2.34 4.94
CA ALA A 60 14.00 2.58 5.24
C ALA A 60 14.88 2.57 3.99
N ALA A 61 14.59 1.70 3.02
CA ALA A 61 15.31 1.62 1.75
C ALA A 61 15.17 2.87 0.85
N ARG A 62 14.27 3.80 1.19
CA ARG A 62 14.10 5.09 0.47
C ARG A 62 15.12 6.14 0.84
N GLY A 63 15.95 5.89 1.86
CA GLY A 63 17.05 6.75 2.27
C GLY A 63 16.78 7.55 3.54
N HIS A 64 17.76 8.36 3.90
CA HIS A 64 17.70 9.21 5.08
C HIS A 64 16.54 10.21 4.97
N GLY A 65 15.79 10.38 6.05
CA GLY A 65 14.61 11.28 6.08
C GLY A 65 13.33 10.69 5.46
N ALA A 66 13.39 9.48 4.85
CA ALA A 66 12.18 8.83 4.35
C ALA A 66 11.26 8.40 5.51
N TYR A 67 9.98 8.66 5.37
CA TYR A 67 8.98 8.22 6.35
C TYR A 67 7.67 7.80 5.68
N SER A 68 6.93 6.92 6.35
CA SER A 68 5.58 6.58 5.93
C SER A 68 4.60 7.69 6.34
N VAL A 69 3.84 8.18 5.37
CA VAL A 69 2.81 9.20 5.58
C VAL A 69 1.71 8.68 6.50
N ALA A 70 1.23 7.47 6.28
CA ALA A 70 0.21 6.82 7.10
C ALA A 70 0.66 6.65 8.56
N LYS A 71 1.91 6.21 8.78
CA LYS A 71 2.51 6.11 10.12
C LYS A 71 2.62 7.48 10.79
N GLY A 72 3.05 8.51 10.06
CA GLY A 72 3.14 9.89 10.56
C GLY A 72 1.78 10.40 11.04
N VAL A 73 0.73 10.19 10.26
CA VAL A 73 -0.65 10.56 10.63
C VAL A 73 -1.11 9.79 11.86
N ALA A 74 -0.93 8.46 11.89
CA ALA A 74 -1.33 7.64 13.03
C ALA A 74 -0.64 8.09 14.33
N THR A 75 0.67 8.35 14.29
CA THR A 75 1.43 8.87 15.44
C THR A 75 0.90 10.20 15.92
N ARG A 76 0.63 11.15 15.01
CA ARG A 76 0.09 12.48 15.35
C ARG A 76 -1.30 12.43 15.98
N MET A 77 -2.10 11.45 15.57
CA MET A 77 -3.45 11.25 16.09
C MET A 77 -3.51 10.38 17.36
N GLY A 78 -2.40 9.79 17.77
CA GLY A 78 -2.35 8.87 18.92
C GLY A 78 -3.08 7.54 18.68
N ILE A 79 -3.23 7.11 17.44
CA ILE A 79 -3.86 5.83 17.07
C ILE A 79 -2.81 4.80 16.61
N GLN A 80 -3.20 3.54 16.53
CA GLN A 80 -2.29 2.47 16.14
C GLN A 80 -1.88 2.57 14.67
N HIS A 81 -0.68 2.07 14.36
CA HIS A 81 -0.20 1.91 13.00
C HIS A 81 0.28 0.48 12.74
N LEU A 82 0.03 -0.03 11.52
CA LEU A 82 0.46 -1.36 11.10
C LEU A 82 1.03 -1.34 9.67
N PHE A 83 2.24 -1.83 9.50
CA PHE A 83 2.75 -2.23 8.19
C PHE A 83 2.21 -3.61 7.80
N CYS A 84 1.45 -3.68 6.71
CA CYS A 84 0.83 -4.92 6.25
C CYS A 84 1.61 -5.65 5.17
N ASP A 85 2.49 -4.97 4.44
CA ASP A 85 3.23 -5.65 3.39
C ASP A 85 4.42 -6.45 3.96
N PRO A 86 4.64 -7.68 3.48
CA PRO A 86 5.78 -8.48 3.93
C PRO A 86 7.10 -7.83 3.53
N ASP A 87 8.12 -7.94 4.39
CA ASP A 87 9.49 -7.56 4.07
C ASP A 87 10.12 -8.51 3.02
N THR A 88 11.31 -8.19 2.54
CA THR A 88 11.99 -8.98 1.50
C THR A 88 12.18 -10.43 1.89
N GLY A 89 12.54 -10.71 3.14
CA GLY A 89 12.72 -12.08 3.65
C GLY A 89 11.40 -12.85 3.68
N GLN A 90 10.37 -12.23 4.22
CA GLN A 90 9.02 -12.80 4.26
C GLN A 90 8.45 -13.07 2.86
N ARG A 91 8.64 -12.11 1.91
CA ARG A 91 8.21 -12.30 0.52
C ARG A 91 8.83 -13.53 -0.11
N ARG A 92 10.14 -13.75 0.06
CA ARG A 92 10.83 -14.96 -0.43
C ARG A 92 10.27 -16.23 0.20
N THR A 93 10.03 -16.22 1.51
CA THR A 93 9.45 -17.38 2.23
C THR A 93 8.10 -17.81 1.68
N ILE A 94 7.28 -16.87 1.25
CA ILE A 94 5.95 -17.15 0.65
C ILE A 94 5.98 -17.25 -0.88
N GLY A 95 7.18 -17.37 -1.47
CA GLY A 95 7.36 -17.62 -2.91
C GLY A 95 7.19 -16.39 -3.82
N LEU A 96 7.18 -15.18 -3.26
CA LEU A 96 7.14 -13.95 -4.07
C LEU A 96 8.54 -13.58 -4.57
N LYS A 97 8.62 -13.20 -5.84
CA LYS A 97 9.83 -12.63 -6.42
C LYS A 97 9.94 -11.15 -6.06
N VAL A 98 11.13 -10.67 -5.72
CA VAL A 98 11.37 -9.29 -5.29
C VAL A 98 12.50 -8.64 -6.05
N GLY A 99 12.40 -7.33 -6.25
CA GLY A 99 13.47 -6.51 -6.81
C GLY A 99 14.08 -7.11 -8.08
N GLU A 100 15.37 -7.43 -8.04
CA GLU A 100 16.11 -7.95 -9.18
C GLU A 100 15.66 -9.36 -9.61
N GLU A 101 15.18 -10.19 -8.68
CA GLU A 101 14.64 -11.53 -9.01
C GLU A 101 13.41 -11.41 -9.92
N LEU A 102 12.51 -10.49 -9.60
CA LEU A 102 11.32 -10.21 -10.40
C LEU A 102 11.70 -9.62 -11.76
N ARG A 103 12.63 -8.68 -11.78
CA ARG A 103 13.14 -8.06 -13.01
C ARG A 103 13.76 -9.09 -13.94
N THR A 104 14.67 -9.92 -13.44
CA THR A 104 15.33 -10.97 -14.22
C THR A 104 14.34 -11.97 -14.76
N HIS A 105 13.37 -12.39 -13.96
CA HIS A 105 12.29 -13.28 -14.40
C HIS A 105 11.47 -12.64 -15.52
N ALA A 106 11.02 -11.40 -15.36
CA ALA A 106 10.26 -10.70 -16.38
C ALA A 106 11.05 -10.51 -17.68
N MET A 107 12.35 -10.24 -17.61
CA MET A 107 13.22 -10.17 -18.79
C MET A 107 13.33 -11.50 -19.53
N THR A 108 13.43 -12.61 -18.80
CA THR A 108 13.45 -13.96 -19.39
C THR A 108 12.13 -14.25 -20.11
N VAL A 109 11.01 -14.07 -19.44
CA VAL A 109 9.67 -14.27 -20.04
C VAL A 109 9.44 -13.35 -21.24
N SER A 110 9.87 -12.09 -21.17
CA SER A 110 9.78 -11.14 -22.29
C SER A 110 10.51 -11.65 -23.54
N LYS A 111 11.75 -12.15 -23.37
CA LYS A 111 12.54 -12.74 -24.48
C LYS A 111 11.88 -13.98 -25.06
N GLU A 112 11.37 -14.88 -24.22
CA GLU A 112 10.73 -16.14 -24.64
C GLU A 112 9.41 -15.87 -25.38
N THR A 113 8.62 -14.91 -24.90
CA THR A 113 7.29 -14.60 -25.45
C THR A 113 7.29 -13.51 -26.51
N ARG A 114 8.42 -12.84 -26.74
CA ARG A 114 8.57 -11.68 -27.64
C ARG A 114 7.60 -10.53 -27.33
N ARG A 115 7.24 -10.38 -26.05
CA ARG A 115 6.39 -9.28 -25.56
C ARG A 115 7.25 -8.16 -25.00
N GLU A 116 6.70 -6.93 -24.95
CA GLU A 116 7.35 -5.79 -24.34
C GLU A 116 7.64 -6.06 -22.85
N TRP A 117 8.86 -5.71 -22.43
CA TRP A 117 9.32 -6.00 -21.07
C TRP A 117 8.45 -5.37 -19.98
N THR A 118 7.99 -4.13 -20.18
CA THR A 118 7.13 -3.41 -19.22
C THR A 118 5.80 -4.12 -19.02
N GLU A 119 5.17 -4.60 -20.10
CA GLU A 119 3.92 -5.36 -20.02
C GLU A 119 4.09 -6.68 -19.26
N VAL A 120 5.21 -7.36 -19.54
CA VAL A 120 5.51 -8.64 -18.87
C VAL A 120 5.80 -8.40 -17.39
N HIS A 121 6.60 -7.38 -17.06
CA HIS A 121 6.91 -7.01 -15.69
C HIS A 121 5.63 -6.69 -14.90
N ASP A 122 4.74 -5.85 -15.45
CA ASP A 122 3.49 -5.49 -14.81
C ASP A 122 2.56 -6.69 -14.62
N ALA A 123 2.52 -7.61 -15.59
CA ALA A 123 1.77 -8.84 -15.47
C ALA A 123 2.33 -9.76 -14.36
N GLU A 124 3.65 -9.87 -14.24
CA GLU A 124 4.30 -10.66 -13.18
C GLU A 124 4.11 -10.02 -11.80
N VAL A 125 4.11 -8.68 -11.70
CA VAL A 125 3.73 -7.96 -10.47
C VAL A 125 2.29 -8.30 -10.07
N LYS A 126 1.35 -8.20 -11.01
CA LYS A 126 -0.08 -8.47 -10.76
C LYS A 126 -0.36 -9.91 -10.35
N LYS A 127 0.39 -10.89 -10.85
CA LYS A 127 0.27 -12.28 -10.41
C LYS A 127 0.55 -12.48 -8.92
N GLN A 128 1.32 -11.57 -8.31
CA GLN A 128 1.67 -11.63 -6.90
C GLN A 128 0.65 -10.94 -5.98
N PHE A 129 -0.34 -10.24 -6.54
CA PHE A 129 -1.32 -9.47 -5.76
C PHE A 129 -2.07 -10.34 -4.75
N SER A 130 -2.66 -11.43 -5.20
CA SER A 130 -3.48 -12.30 -4.34
C SER A 130 -2.70 -12.86 -3.14
N THR A 131 -1.43 -13.21 -3.34
CA THR A 131 -0.57 -13.72 -2.26
C THR A 131 -0.22 -12.61 -1.26
N ARG A 132 0.09 -11.39 -1.73
CA ARG A 132 0.34 -10.24 -0.86
C ARG A 132 -0.92 -9.84 -0.09
N GLU A 133 -2.04 -9.76 -0.78
CA GLU A 133 -3.33 -9.40 -0.21
C GLU A 133 -3.80 -10.42 0.85
N ALA A 134 -3.47 -11.69 0.68
CA ALA A 134 -3.72 -12.71 1.71
C ALA A 134 -2.93 -12.43 3.00
N VAL A 135 -1.66 -12.02 2.89
CA VAL A 135 -0.85 -11.63 4.06
C VAL A 135 -1.42 -10.38 4.74
N TRP A 136 -1.84 -9.38 3.96
CA TRP A 136 -2.47 -8.18 4.52
C TRP A 136 -3.73 -8.53 5.30
N PHE A 137 -4.56 -9.41 4.72
CA PHE A 137 -5.76 -9.88 5.38
C PHE A 137 -5.45 -10.55 6.72
N GLU A 138 -4.51 -11.49 6.77
CA GLU A 138 -4.11 -12.18 8.00
C GLU A 138 -3.61 -11.20 9.08
N ARG A 139 -2.81 -10.20 8.68
CA ARG A 139 -2.32 -9.17 9.61
C ARG A 139 -3.44 -8.29 10.14
N LEU A 140 -4.36 -7.88 9.28
CA LEU A 140 -5.52 -7.08 9.69
C LEU A 140 -6.47 -7.88 10.58
N GLU A 141 -6.69 -9.16 10.27
CA GLU A 141 -7.53 -10.06 11.08
C GLU A 141 -6.93 -10.29 12.47
N GLY A 142 -5.61 -10.44 12.56
CA GLY A 142 -4.90 -10.54 13.84
C GLY A 142 -5.00 -9.29 14.72
N CYS A 143 -5.37 -8.16 14.14
CA CYS A 143 -5.54 -6.89 14.85
C CYS A 143 -6.98 -6.56 15.21
N GLU A 144 -7.95 -7.36 14.77
CA GLU A 144 -9.37 -7.18 15.09
C GLU A 144 -9.77 -7.89 16.39
N PRO A 145 -9.71 -7.23 17.56
CA PRO A 145 -10.70 -7.53 18.58
C PRO A 145 -11.91 -6.63 18.34
N ASN A 146 -13.05 -7.25 18.16
CA ASN A 146 -14.41 -6.71 18.16
C ASN A 146 -14.57 -5.19 18.02
N ASN A 147 -15.06 -4.73 16.86
CA ASN A 147 -15.54 -3.38 16.57
C ASN A 147 -14.51 -2.27 16.28
N ARG A 148 -13.26 -2.56 15.94
CA ARG A 148 -12.32 -1.51 15.53
C ARG A 148 -12.63 -0.95 14.14
N SER A 149 -12.44 0.36 14.00
CA SER A 149 -12.44 1.06 12.72
C SER A 149 -11.01 1.15 12.20
N ILE A 150 -10.70 0.47 11.10
CA ILE A 150 -9.37 0.39 10.50
C ILE A 150 -9.39 1.09 9.15
N ILE A 151 -8.47 2.04 8.93
CA ILE A 151 -8.17 2.58 7.61
C ILE A 151 -7.02 1.76 7.04
N PHE A 152 -7.21 1.19 5.84
CA PHE A 152 -6.15 0.50 5.10
C PHE A 152 -5.76 1.31 3.86
N VAL A 153 -4.52 1.76 3.80
CA VAL A 153 -3.94 2.54 2.69
C VAL A 153 -3.17 1.60 1.77
N CYS A 154 -3.53 1.55 0.50
CA CYS A 154 -2.84 0.72 -0.50
C CYS A 154 -2.67 1.43 -1.84
N GLY A 155 -1.90 0.81 -2.75
CA GLY A 155 -1.87 1.21 -4.14
C GLY A 155 -3.26 1.12 -4.79
N ALA A 156 -3.57 2.09 -5.67
CA ALA A 156 -4.89 2.15 -6.30
C ALA A 156 -5.25 0.86 -7.06
N ASP A 157 -4.27 0.16 -7.61
CA ASP A 157 -4.45 -1.10 -8.35
C ASP A 157 -4.96 -2.25 -7.47
N HIS A 158 -4.72 -2.18 -6.15
CA HIS A 158 -5.15 -3.19 -5.19
C HIS A 158 -6.55 -2.99 -4.63
N VAL A 159 -7.14 -1.81 -4.79
CA VAL A 159 -8.43 -1.48 -4.15
C VAL A 159 -9.52 -2.49 -4.47
N ASN A 160 -9.69 -2.81 -5.76
CA ASN A 160 -10.75 -3.69 -6.21
C ASN A 160 -10.48 -5.16 -5.86
N THR A 161 -9.24 -5.63 -6.04
CA THR A 161 -8.84 -7.02 -5.77
C THR A 161 -8.87 -7.31 -4.27
N PHE A 162 -8.33 -6.41 -3.46
CA PHE A 162 -8.34 -6.56 -2.01
C PHE A 162 -9.75 -6.44 -1.42
N LYS A 163 -10.58 -5.52 -1.95
CA LYS A 163 -11.99 -5.45 -1.57
C LYS A 163 -12.70 -6.78 -1.83
N ALA A 164 -12.55 -7.34 -3.03
CA ALA A 164 -13.16 -8.61 -3.38
C ALA A 164 -12.68 -9.76 -2.48
N ALA A 165 -11.39 -9.79 -2.12
CA ALA A 165 -10.83 -10.78 -1.21
C ALA A 165 -11.43 -10.66 0.21
N LEU A 166 -11.62 -9.44 0.71
CA LEU A 166 -12.26 -9.18 1.99
C LEU A 166 -13.74 -9.58 1.98
N ASP A 167 -14.49 -9.20 0.94
CA ASP A 167 -15.91 -9.55 0.79
C ASP A 167 -16.11 -11.07 0.79
N ALA A 168 -15.25 -11.80 0.08
CA ALA A 168 -15.32 -13.26 -0.01
C ALA A 168 -15.05 -13.98 1.32
N LYS A 169 -14.17 -13.42 2.17
CA LYS A 169 -13.76 -14.06 3.43
C LYS A 169 -14.64 -13.73 4.62
N LYS A 170 -15.23 -12.54 4.69
CA LYS A 170 -15.84 -12.05 5.93
C LYS A 170 -17.35 -11.87 5.90
N ASN A 171 -18.03 -11.95 4.76
CA ASN A 171 -19.45 -11.52 4.68
C ASN A 171 -19.67 -10.12 5.30
N LEU A 172 -18.66 -9.23 5.26
CA LEU A 172 -18.62 -7.98 6.01
C LEU A 172 -19.41 -6.89 5.33
N ALA A 173 -20.40 -6.40 6.00
CA ALA A 173 -21.42 -5.46 5.59
C ALA A 173 -20.95 -4.02 5.31
N SER A 174 -19.65 -3.68 5.37
CA SER A 174 -19.23 -2.32 5.05
C SER A 174 -17.76 -2.17 4.73
N ILE A 175 -17.39 -2.45 3.49
CA ILE A 175 -16.12 -1.99 2.93
C ILE A 175 -16.42 -0.73 2.11
N ARG A 176 -15.87 0.41 2.53
CA ARG A 176 -15.93 1.65 1.75
C ARG A 176 -14.59 1.82 1.05
N CYS A 177 -14.63 1.90 -0.28
CA CYS A 177 -13.43 2.17 -1.07
C CYS A 177 -13.45 3.59 -1.62
N ARG A 178 -12.33 4.30 -1.51
CA ARG A 178 -12.08 5.56 -2.21
C ARG A 178 -10.70 5.53 -2.82
N CYS A 179 -10.59 5.96 -4.07
CA CYS A 179 -9.30 6.32 -4.66
C CYS A 179 -9.08 7.82 -4.41
N TRP A 180 -7.96 8.14 -3.78
CA TRP A 180 -7.56 9.52 -3.61
C TRP A 180 -6.78 9.98 -4.85
N THR A 181 -7.28 11.03 -5.50
CA THR A 181 -6.59 11.74 -6.58
C THR A 181 -6.59 13.22 -6.23
N LYS A 182 -5.46 13.91 -6.46
CA LYS A 182 -5.35 15.35 -6.22
C LYS A 182 -6.42 16.06 -7.09
N GLY A 183 -7.37 16.73 -6.44
CA GLY A 183 -8.42 17.52 -7.13
C GLY A 183 -9.75 16.80 -7.36
N ALA A 184 -10.02 15.67 -6.71
CA ALA A 184 -11.34 15.04 -6.67
C ALA A 184 -12.16 15.52 -5.47
#